data_8b458732a6a0901dbe494832f204e230
#
_entry.id   8b458732a6a0901dbe494832f204e230
#
_cell.length_a   1.000
_cell.length_b   1.000
_cell.length_c   1.000
_cell.angle_alpha   90.00
_cell.angle_beta   90.00
_cell.angle_gamma   90.00
#
_symmetry.space_group_name_H-M   'P 1'
#
loop_
_entity.id
_entity.type
_entity.pdbx_description
1 polymer ?
#
loop_
_entity_poly.entity_id
_entity_poly.type
_entity_poly.pdbx_seq_one_letter_code
_entity_poly.pdbx_strand_id
1 'polypeptide(L)'
;MNVFDASALLAFLRGEEGAEVVEAALVDGGICGAANWSEVAQKIRSHGRDWELARALLASYGLDVESVGVTDAERAAETWRTGTGLSLPDRLCLALAERKDALAWTADRQWGSEGRVRQIR
;
A
#
# COMPACT_ATOMS: atom_id res chain seq x y z
N MET A 1 11.85 -4.15 5.86
CA MET A 1 10.51 -3.65 6.17
C MET A 1 9.67 -3.57 4.90
N ASN A 2 8.37 -3.66 5.04
CA ASN A 2 7.42 -3.70 3.94
C ASN A 2 6.42 -2.55 4.05
N VAL A 3 6.16 -1.88 2.92
CA VAL A 3 5.09 -0.90 2.78
C VAL A 3 4.11 -1.44 1.75
N PHE A 4 2.82 -1.42 2.08
CA PHE A 4 1.77 -1.95 1.21
C PHE A 4 0.93 -0.81 0.66
N ASP A 5 0.70 -0.81 -0.65
CA ASP A 5 -0.28 0.10 -1.24
C ASP A 5 -1.70 -0.49 -1.09
N ALA A 6 -2.70 0.28 -1.49
CA ALA A 6 -4.09 -0.16 -1.37
C ALA A 6 -4.36 -1.42 -2.20
N SER A 7 -3.79 -1.52 -3.40
CA SER A 7 -4.05 -2.65 -4.29
C SER A 7 -3.55 -3.97 -3.69
N ALA A 8 -2.40 -3.95 -3.04
CA ALA A 8 -1.83 -5.14 -2.38
C ALA A 8 -2.72 -5.60 -1.22
N LEU A 9 -3.11 -4.66 -0.34
CA LEU A 9 -3.96 -5.01 0.80
C LEU A 9 -5.35 -5.47 0.36
N LEU A 10 -5.91 -4.86 -0.70
CA LEU A 10 -7.21 -5.27 -1.23
C LEU A 10 -7.15 -6.67 -1.84
N ALA A 11 -6.07 -7.02 -2.54
CA ALA A 11 -5.88 -8.36 -3.08
C ALA A 11 -5.87 -9.40 -1.95
N PHE A 12 -5.17 -9.09 -0.85
CA PHE A 12 -5.16 -9.96 0.33
C PHE A 12 -6.55 -10.10 0.94
N LEU A 13 -7.24 -8.99 1.18
CA LEU A 13 -8.56 -9.00 1.82
C LEU A 13 -9.63 -9.70 0.96
N ARG A 14 -9.49 -9.67 -0.35
CA ARG A 14 -10.46 -10.26 -1.29
C ARG A 14 -10.08 -11.66 -1.76
N GLY A 15 -8.93 -12.18 -1.34
CA GLY A 15 -8.46 -13.48 -1.79
C GLY A 15 -8.15 -13.53 -3.27
N GLU A 16 -7.68 -12.43 -3.83
CA GLU A 16 -7.31 -12.35 -5.24
C GLU A 16 -5.92 -12.94 -5.48
N GLU A 17 -5.55 -13.09 -6.75
CA GLU A 17 -4.21 -13.54 -7.13
C GLU A 17 -3.15 -12.67 -6.46
N GLY A 18 -2.17 -13.30 -5.82
CA GLY A 18 -1.12 -12.63 -5.08
C GLY A 18 -1.41 -12.49 -3.58
N ALA A 19 -2.60 -12.88 -3.11
CA ALA A 19 -2.97 -12.77 -1.71
C ALA A 19 -1.97 -13.47 -0.77
N GLU A 20 -1.49 -14.66 -1.15
CA GLU A 20 -0.53 -15.41 -0.33
C GLU A 20 0.84 -14.75 -0.30
N VAL A 21 1.22 -14.02 -1.36
CA VAL A 21 2.45 -13.23 -1.39
C VAL A 21 2.36 -12.09 -0.39
N VAL A 22 1.21 -11.39 -0.37
CA VAL A 22 0.96 -10.30 0.58
C VAL A 22 0.94 -10.82 2.00
N GLU A 23 0.28 -11.96 2.24
CA GLU A 23 0.23 -12.55 3.57
C GLU A 23 1.62 -12.85 4.11
N ALA A 24 2.48 -13.45 3.30
CA ALA A 24 3.85 -13.75 3.70
C ALA A 24 4.61 -12.47 4.08
N ALA A 25 4.43 -11.41 3.31
CA ALA A 25 5.06 -10.12 3.60
C ALA A 25 4.48 -9.49 4.89
N LEU A 26 3.16 -9.61 5.10
CA LEU A 26 2.52 -9.12 6.33
C LEU A 26 3.06 -9.82 7.58
N VAL A 27 3.32 -11.12 7.50
CA VAL A 27 3.89 -11.89 8.61
C VAL A 27 5.27 -11.34 9.01
N ASP A 28 6.05 -10.87 8.03
CA ASP A 28 7.34 -10.24 8.31
C ASP A 28 7.21 -8.83 8.90
N GLY A 29 6.01 -8.29 8.94
CA GLY A 29 5.73 -6.97 9.46
C GLY A 29 5.77 -5.90 8.39
N GLY A 30 4.96 -4.87 8.57
CA GLY A 30 4.92 -3.78 7.60
C GLY A 30 4.00 -2.65 8.01
N ILE A 31 3.95 -1.68 7.14
CA ILE A 31 3.17 -0.45 7.33
C ILE A 31 2.37 -0.13 6.08
N CYS A 32 1.33 0.69 6.28
CA CYS A 32 0.54 1.27 5.22
C CYS A 32 0.42 2.76 5.50
N GLY A 33 0.64 3.59 4.50
CA GLY A 33 0.45 5.03 4.64
C GLY A 33 -1.03 5.39 4.79
N ALA A 34 -1.33 6.47 5.51
CA ALA A 34 -2.70 6.88 5.80
C ALA A 34 -3.53 7.13 4.53
N ALA A 35 -2.93 7.66 3.48
CA ALA A 35 -3.63 7.88 2.21
C ALA A 35 -4.06 6.56 1.57
N ASN A 36 -3.19 5.56 1.55
CA ASN A 36 -3.51 4.23 1.03
C ASN A 36 -4.50 3.50 1.93
N TRP A 37 -4.38 3.70 3.23
CA TRP A 37 -5.32 3.17 4.21
C TRP A 37 -6.74 3.68 3.94
N SER A 38 -6.86 4.98 3.64
CA SER A 38 -8.15 5.57 3.27
C SER A 38 -8.74 4.92 2.02
N GLU A 39 -7.92 4.63 1.02
CA GLU A 39 -8.37 3.94 -0.20
C GLU A 39 -8.89 2.53 0.12
N VAL A 40 -8.18 1.78 0.97
CA VAL A 40 -8.63 0.45 1.38
C VAL A 40 -9.99 0.53 2.07
N ALA A 41 -10.11 1.40 3.07
CA ALA A 41 -11.36 1.57 3.81
C ALA A 41 -12.51 1.97 2.90
N GLN A 42 -12.28 2.92 1.98
CA GLN A 42 -13.29 3.37 1.03
C GLN A 42 -13.77 2.23 0.14
N LYS A 43 -12.86 1.44 -0.40
CA LYS A 43 -13.21 0.35 -1.31
C LYS A 43 -13.97 -0.77 -0.59
N ILE A 44 -13.57 -1.12 0.62
CA ILE A 44 -14.28 -2.14 1.40
C ILE A 44 -15.70 -1.66 1.72
N ARG A 45 -15.86 -0.42 2.18
CA ARG A 45 -17.18 0.16 2.51
C ARG A 45 -18.05 0.30 1.27
N SER A 46 -17.51 0.79 0.15
CA SER A 46 -18.30 1.03 -1.07
C SER A 46 -18.81 -0.25 -1.71
N HIS A 47 -18.19 -1.39 -1.43
CA HIS A 47 -18.64 -2.70 -1.88
C HIS A 47 -19.55 -3.39 -0.85
N GLY A 48 -19.99 -2.66 0.17
CA GLY A 48 -20.91 -3.20 1.20
C GLY A 48 -20.28 -4.20 2.13
N ARG A 49 -18.96 -4.21 2.24
CA ARG A 49 -18.23 -5.14 3.11
C ARG A 49 -17.95 -4.54 4.47
N ASP A 50 -17.64 -5.41 5.44
CA ASP A 50 -17.41 -5.01 6.82
C ASP A 50 -15.98 -4.49 7.00
N TRP A 51 -15.86 -3.16 7.06
CA TRP A 51 -14.56 -2.52 7.25
C TRP A 51 -13.94 -2.86 8.62
N GLU A 52 -14.74 -2.91 9.67
CA GLU A 52 -14.22 -3.19 11.02
C GLU A 52 -13.59 -4.58 11.08
N LEU A 53 -14.18 -5.56 10.39
CA LEU A 53 -13.63 -6.91 10.32
C LEU A 53 -12.32 -6.92 9.51
N ALA A 54 -12.30 -6.25 8.37
CA ALA A 54 -11.09 -6.14 7.54
C ALA A 54 -9.95 -5.45 8.31
N ARG A 55 -10.28 -4.35 9.01
CA ARG A 55 -9.34 -3.62 9.84
C ARG A 55 -8.76 -4.49 10.94
N ALA A 56 -9.61 -5.24 11.63
CA ALA A 56 -9.17 -6.14 12.69
C ALA A 56 -8.25 -7.25 12.16
N LEU A 57 -8.55 -7.78 10.99
CA LEU A 57 -7.70 -8.79 10.35
C LEU A 57 -6.30 -8.23 10.07
N LEU A 58 -6.22 -7.06 9.45
CA LEU A 58 -4.93 -6.42 9.15
C LEU A 58 -4.16 -6.10 10.45
N ALA A 59 -4.86 -5.62 11.46
CA ALA A 59 -4.25 -5.34 12.77
C ALA A 59 -3.69 -6.62 13.41
N SER A 60 -4.32 -7.76 13.19
CA SER A 60 -3.86 -9.04 13.75
C SER A 60 -2.51 -9.47 13.19
N TYR A 61 -2.13 -8.97 12.02
CA TYR A 61 -0.81 -9.19 11.43
C TYR A 61 0.23 -8.18 11.93
N GLY A 62 -0.19 -7.22 12.77
CA GLY A 62 0.70 -6.18 13.27
C GLY A 62 0.94 -5.06 12.27
N LEU A 63 0.06 -4.90 11.29
CA LEU A 63 0.18 -3.80 10.32
C LEU A 63 -0.05 -2.46 11.03
N ASP A 64 0.92 -1.55 10.90
CA ASP A 64 0.81 -0.19 11.41
C ASP A 64 0.42 0.78 10.30
N VAL A 65 -0.31 1.83 10.65
CA VAL A 65 -0.67 2.90 9.72
C VAL A 65 0.17 4.13 10.05
N GLU A 66 0.88 4.64 9.03
CA GLU A 66 1.74 5.81 9.17
C GLU A 66 1.04 7.06 8.65
N SER A 67 1.12 8.15 9.41
CA SER A 67 0.61 9.45 8.96
C SER A 67 1.40 9.97 7.76
N VAL A 68 0.73 10.72 6.90
CA VAL A 68 1.38 11.44 5.80
C VAL A 68 1.96 12.73 6.38
N GLY A 69 3.29 12.85 6.31
CA GLY A 69 3.97 14.06 6.77
C GLY A 69 4.36 14.99 5.63
N VAL A 70 4.85 16.17 6.00
CA VAL A 70 5.27 17.19 5.03
C VAL A 70 6.39 16.66 4.13
N THR A 71 7.35 15.94 4.70
CA THR A 71 8.47 15.37 3.94
C THR A 71 7.97 14.43 2.85
N ASP A 72 7.02 13.54 3.19
CA ASP A 72 6.45 12.61 2.21
C ASP A 72 5.66 13.36 1.14
N ALA A 73 4.90 14.38 1.54
CA ALA A 73 4.11 15.18 0.61
C ALA A 73 5.00 15.88 -0.41
N GLU A 74 6.08 16.51 0.04
CA GLU A 74 7.02 17.22 -0.83
C GLU A 74 7.77 16.23 -1.75
N ARG A 75 8.17 15.07 -1.21
CA ARG A 75 8.83 14.05 -2.03
C ARG A 75 7.89 13.50 -3.10
N ALA A 76 6.62 13.28 -2.78
CA ALA A 76 5.62 12.85 -3.74
C ALA A 76 5.46 13.85 -4.88
N ALA A 77 5.53 15.16 -4.56
CA ALA A 77 5.49 16.21 -5.57
C ALA A 77 6.70 16.15 -6.49
N GLU A 78 7.89 15.93 -5.94
CA GLU A 78 9.13 15.83 -6.72
C GLU A 78 9.11 14.66 -7.71
N THR A 79 8.42 13.57 -7.38
CA THR A 79 8.36 12.37 -8.23
C THR A 79 7.25 12.43 -9.27
N TRP A 80 6.44 13.48 -9.29
CA TRP A 80 5.39 13.62 -10.29
C TRP A 80 6.00 13.76 -11.69
N ARG A 81 5.43 13.03 -12.64
CA ARG A 81 5.79 13.09 -14.06
C ARG A 81 4.53 12.93 -14.88
N THR A 82 4.44 13.70 -15.96
CA THR A 82 3.34 13.59 -16.91
C THR A 82 3.34 12.21 -17.55
N GLY A 83 2.18 11.57 -17.61
CA GLY A 83 1.99 10.31 -18.34
C GLY A 83 2.45 9.06 -17.63
N THR A 84 2.85 9.13 -16.35
CA THR A 84 3.28 7.94 -15.61
C THR A 84 2.11 7.08 -15.13
N GLY A 85 0.92 7.67 -15.01
CA GLY A 85 -0.24 6.98 -14.44
C GLY A 85 -0.20 6.82 -12.93
N LEU A 86 0.82 7.34 -12.26
CA LEU A 86 0.91 7.25 -10.80
C LEU A 86 0.10 8.37 -10.14
N SER A 87 -0.89 7.97 -9.33
CA SER A 87 -1.73 8.90 -8.58
C SER A 87 -0.95 9.51 -7.41
N LEU A 88 -1.55 10.51 -6.75
CA LEU A 88 -0.94 11.07 -5.55
C LEU A 88 -0.77 10.01 -4.45
N PRO A 89 -1.78 9.17 -4.12
CA PRO A 89 -1.57 8.10 -3.15
C PRO A 89 -0.46 7.12 -3.53
N ASP A 90 -0.30 6.80 -4.81
CA ASP A 90 0.80 5.96 -5.29
C ASP A 90 2.15 6.58 -4.96
N ARG A 91 2.30 7.86 -5.29
CA ARG A 91 3.56 8.58 -5.06
C ARG A 91 3.84 8.77 -3.56
N LEU A 92 2.79 8.95 -2.75
CA LEU A 92 2.93 9.02 -1.29
C LEU A 92 3.38 7.66 -0.72
N CYS A 93 2.87 6.57 -1.25
CA CYS A 93 3.30 5.22 -0.84
C CYS A 93 4.79 5.01 -1.13
N LEU A 94 5.22 5.39 -2.33
CA LEU A 94 6.63 5.27 -2.73
C LEU A 94 7.53 6.18 -1.90
N ALA A 95 7.08 7.39 -1.58
CA ALA A 95 7.82 8.30 -0.71
C ALA A 95 8.00 7.71 0.69
N LEU A 96 6.95 7.10 1.23
CA LEU A 96 7.01 6.43 2.54
C LEU A 96 8.00 5.26 2.51
N ALA A 97 7.94 4.43 1.46
CA ALA A 97 8.83 3.30 1.30
C ALA A 97 10.29 3.75 1.22
N GLU A 98 10.56 4.82 0.48
CA GLU A 98 11.89 5.40 0.39
C GLU A 98 12.38 5.91 1.76
N ARG A 99 11.54 6.65 2.48
CA ARG A 99 11.89 7.20 3.79
C ARG A 99 12.20 6.10 4.81
N LYS A 100 11.50 4.97 4.72
CA LYS A 100 11.68 3.82 5.62
C LYS A 100 12.72 2.83 5.12
N ASP A 101 13.28 3.06 3.93
CA ASP A 101 14.16 2.10 3.25
C ASP A 101 13.52 0.71 3.19
N ALA A 102 12.27 0.69 2.74
CA ALA A 102 11.42 -0.49 2.74
C ALA A 102 11.09 -0.94 1.32
N LEU A 103 10.63 -2.18 1.18
CA LEU A 103 10.07 -2.68 -0.05
C LEU A 103 8.63 -2.15 -0.18
N ALA A 104 8.24 -1.78 -1.38
CA ALA A 104 6.89 -1.30 -1.68
C ALA A 104 6.14 -2.36 -2.49
N TRP A 105 5.07 -2.90 -1.90
CA TRP A 105 4.27 -3.99 -2.49
C TRP A 105 3.03 -3.43 -3.17
N THR A 106 2.80 -3.84 -4.42
CA THR A 106 1.69 -3.36 -5.23
C THR A 106 1.19 -4.43 -6.19
N ALA A 107 -0.08 -4.33 -6.58
CA ALA A 107 -0.65 -5.10 -7.69
C ALA A 107 -0.68 -4.28 -8.98
N ASP A 108 -0.31 -3.01 -8.94
CA ASP A 108 -0.38 -2.12 -10.09
C ASP A 108 0.87 -2.23 -10.95
N ARG A 109 0.68 -2.76 -12.16
CA ARG A 109 1.78 -2.97 -13.11
C ARG A 109 2.42 -1.65 -13.57
N GLN A 110 1.73 -0.52 -13.45
CA GLN A 110 2.28 0.79 -13.83
C GLN A 110 3.46 1.20 -12.96
N TRP A 111 3.57 0.65 -11.75
CA TRP A 111 4.72 0.93 -10.87
C TRP A 111 6.01 0.26 -11.35
N GLY A 112 5.91 -0.72 -12.26
CA GLY A 112 7.06 -1.52 -12.64
C GLY A 112 7.51 -2.47 -11.55
N SER A 113 8.76 -2.92 -11.62
CA SER A 113 9.31 -3.89 -10.65
C SER A 113 10.76 -3.58 -10.28
N GLU A 114 11.20 -2.36 -10.55
CA GLU A 114 12.58 -1.95 -10.29
C GLU A 114 12.76 -1.41 -8.87
N GLY A 115 14.00 -1.44 -8.41
CA GLY A 115 14.37 -0.89 -7.11
C GLY A 115 13.64 -1.58 -5.98
N ARG A 116 12.95 -0.76 -5.18
CA ARG A 116 12.22 -1.27 -4.00
C ARG A 116 10.82 -1.79 -4.30
N VAL A 117 10.34 -1.64 -5.54
CA VAL A 117 9.00 -2.08 -5.92
C VAL A 117 8.94 -3.59 -6.06
N ARG A 118 7.90 -4.20 -5.49
CA ARG A 118 7.61 -5.65 -5.60
C ARG A 118 6.18 -5.84 -6.05
N GLN A 119 6.03 -6.53 -7.17
CA GLN A 119 4.70 -6.90 -7.68
C GLN A 119 4.23 -8.15 -6.95
N ILE A 120 2.95 -8.18 -6.60
CA ILE A 120 2.38 -9.34 -5.90
C ILE A 120 1.91 -10.44 -6.87
N ARG A 121 1.82 -10.09 -8.17
CA ARG A 121 1.36 -11.04 -9.18
C ARG A 121 1.84 -10.67 -10.58
#